data_9395f67347c9d901fd2509d837a1e212
#
_entry.id   9395f67347c9d901fd2509d837a1e212
#
_cell.length_a   1.000
_cell.length_b   1.000
_cell.length_c   1.000
_cell.angle_alpha   90.00
_cell.angle_beta   90.00
_cell.angle_gamma   90.00
#
_symmetry.space_group_name_H-M   'P 1'
#
loop_
_entity.id
_entity.type
_entity.pdbx_description
1 polymer ?
#
loop_
_entity_poly.entity_id
_entity_poly.type
_entity_poly.pdbx_seq_one_letter_code
_entity_poly.pdbx_strand_id
1 'polypeptide(L)'
;LSRGLGDVYKRQVYTQILKKLYPDVPVILGGIEASLRRVTHYDYWQDCVQKSILIDSGADLLIYGMGEKPITELCRRMKALTAAAGQTHGSAPIAAGLPVPHDILQTAYIIRKEDPVCPLQNISTSSEHSKEKPDIILHSHEECLKDKKKQAENFRFIEEESNKYEASRILQDVGNKTVVVNPPYPPMTQGELDMSFDLPYTRLPHPKYKGKRIPAYDMIKFSVNLHRGCFGGCAFCTISAHQGKFIVSRSKESILKEVKEITEMPDFKGYLSDLGGPSANMYAMYGMDENKCRRCKRPSCIHPKVCPNLNTDHRPLLDIYRSVDAIPGIKKSFIGSGVRYDLLQYQSKDPAINRSTAEYTRELIAKHVSGRLKVAPEHTSDQVLHIMRKPSFAQFYEFKKTFDKVNRELNLKQQIIPYFISSHPGCTEEDMAELAVITKRLDFHLEQVQDFTPTPMTIATEAWYTGYHPYTLQPVFSAKTQKEKLAQRMFFFWYKPEERRAIINELRKIGRSDLIDKLYGK
;
A
#
# COMPACT_ATOMS: atom_id res chain seq x y z
N LEU A 1 2.08 -0.26 -23.78
CA LEU A 1 2.76 0.64 -22.80
C LEU A 1 2.28 2.09 -22.89
N SER A 2 1.76 2.58 -24.05
CA SER A 2 1.30 3.96 -24.22
C SER A 2 -0.05 4.29 -23.60
N ARG A 3 -0.84 3.30 -23.18
CA ARG A 3 -2.20 3.50 -22.65
C ARG A 3 -2.26 3.89 -21.17
N GLY A 4 -1.20 3.66 -20.40
CA GLY A 4 -1.13 4.05 -18.98
C GLY A 4 -0.71 5.51 -18.73
N LEU A 5 0.04 6.12 -19.66
CA LEU A 5 0.53 7.49 -19.52
C LEU A 5 -0.59 8.55 -19.51
N GLY A 6 -1.69 8.32 -20.23
CA GLY A 6 -2.82 9.24 -20.26
C GLY A 6 -3.60 9.35 -18.95
N ASP A 7 -3.49 8.38 -18.06
CA ASP A 7 -4.28 8.34 -16.82
C ASP A 7 -3.64 9.10 -15.66
N VAL A 8 -2.32 9.24 -15.64
CA VAL A 8 -1.54 9.86 -14.56
C VAL A 8 -1.80 11.36 -14.42
N TYR A 9 -2.11 12.04 -15.51
CA TYR A 9 -2.35 13.50 -15.54
C TYR A 9 -3.82 13.88 -15.68
N LYS A 10 -4.72 12.93 -15.73
CA LYS A 10 -6.15 13.19 -15.91
C LYS A 10 -6.72 14.08 -14.82
N ARG A 11 -6.30 13.93 -13.58
CA ARG A 11 -6.79 14.73 -12.45
C ARG A 11 -6.41 16.19 -12.58
N GLN A 12 -5.15 16.50 -12.95
CA GLN A 12 -4.72 17.88 -13.19
C GLN A 12 -5.56 18.50 -14.32
N VAL A 13 -5.69 17.80 -15.44
CA VAL A 13 -6.45 18.27 -16.60
C VAL A 13 -7.92 18.48 -16.26
N TYR A 14 -8.56 17.51 -15.60
CA TYR A 14 -9.98 17.64 -15.21
C TYR A 14 -10.19 18.77 -14.20
N THR A 15 -9.30 18.91 -13.22
CA THR A 15 -9.36 20.01 -12.26
C THR A 15 -9.23 21.36 -12.94
N GLN A 16 -8.25 21.51 -13.84
CA GLN A 16 -8.07 22.76 -14.61
C GLN A 16 -9.28 23.10 -15.48
N ILE A 17 -9.90 22.10 -16.11
CA ILE A 17 -11.14 22.28 -16.87
C ILE A 17 -12.28 22.73 -15.94
N LEU A 18 -12.45 22.07 -14.79
CA LEU A 18 -13.50 22.43 -13.83
C LEU A 18 -13.29 23.84 -13.27
N LYS A 19 -12.08 24.20 -12.92
CA LYS A 19 -11.76 25.56 -12.42
C LYS A 19 -11.95 26.63 -13.49
N LYS A 20 -11.74 26.29 -14.76
CA LYS A 20 -12.01 27.22 -15.88
C LYS A 20 -13.52 27.42 -16.12
N LEU A 21 -14.31 26.35 -16.02
CA LEU A 21 -15.75 26.38 -16.27
C LEU A 21 -16.54 26.92 -15.05
N TYR A 22 -16.04 26.62 -13.83
CA TYR A 22 -16.70 26.92 -12.56
C TYR A 22 -15.68 27.49 -11.57
N PRO A 23 -15.18 28.73 -11.79
CA PRO A 23 -14.08 29.28 -10.98
C PRO A 23 -14.40 29.39 -9.49
N ASP A 24 -15.66 29.64 -9.16
CA ASP A 24 -16.13 29.85 -7.78
C ASP A 24 -16.49 28.54 -7.06
N VAL A 25 -16.47 27.40 -7.76
CA VAL A 25 -16.78 26.10 -7.15
C VAL A 25 -15.50 25.45 -6.64
N PRO A 26 -15.43 25.08 -5.35
CA PRO A 26 -14.27 24.38 -4.81
C PRO A 26 -14.07 23.01 -5.47
N VAL A 27 -12.84 22.70 -5.86
CA VAL A 27 -12.43 21.40 -6.39
C VAL A 27 -11.58 20.66 -5.35
N ILE A 28 -12.07 19.53 -4.88
CA ILE A 28 -11.41 18.72 -3.87
C ILE A 28 -10.82 17.48 -4.55
N LEU A 29 -9.52 17.27 -4.37
CA LEU A 29 -8.83 16.06 -4.83
C LEU A 29 -8.83 14.99 -3.75
N GLY A 30 -8.94 13.71 -4.16
CA GLY A 30 -8.86 12.58 -3.25
C GLY A 30 -8.40 11.29 -3.95
N GLY A 31 -8.30 10.21 -3.18
CA GLY A 31 -7.89 8.89 -3.64
C GLY A 31 -6.39 8.70 -3.67
N ILE A 32 -5.94 7.49 -4.09
CA ILE A 32 -4.55 7.05 -3.95
C ILE A 32 -3.56 7.96 -4.69
N GLU A 33 -3.86 8.35 -5.92
CA GLU A 33 -2.95 9.19 -6.71
C GLU A 33 -2.72 10.56 -6.04
N ALA A 34 -3.79 11.23 -5.60
CA ALA A 34 -3.68 12.50 -4.91
C ALA A 34 -2.89 12.35 -3.60
N SER A 35 -3.16 11.28 -2.83
CA SER A 35 -2.43 10.98 -1.59
C SER A 35 -0.94 10.86 -1.79
N LEU A 36 -0.51 10.15 -2.84
CA LEU A 36 0.90 9.87 -3.12
C LEU A 36 1.64 11.07 -3.73
N ARG A 37 0.92 12.07 -4.24
CA ARG A 37 1.47 13.26 -4.92
C ARG A 37 1.21 14.57 -4.17
N ARG A 38 0.92 14.50 -2.86
CA ARG A 38 0.55 15.67 -2.03
C ARG A 38 1.69 16.65 -1.74
N VAL A 39 2.94 16.20 -1.88
CA VAL A 39 4.16 17.01 -1.74
C VAL A 39 5.06 16.81 -2.96
N THR A 40 6.23 17.47 -3.00
CA THR A 40 7.26 17.21 -4.01
C THR A 40 7.59 15.72 -4.07
N HIS A 41 7.60 15.16 -5.28
CA HIS A 41 7.80 13.72 -5.49
C HIS A 41 8.48 13.43 -6.82
N TYR A 42 9.17 12.30 -6.92
CA TYR A 42 9.71 11.81 -8.19
C TYR A 42 8.61 11.13 -9.02
N ASP A 43 8.46 11.54 -10.27
CA ASP A 43 7.60 10.90 -11.27
C ASP A 43 8.43 10.04 -12.22
N TYR A 44 8.23 8.73 -12.15
CA TYR A 44 8.99 7.75 -12.96
C TYR A 44 8.71 7.87 -14.46
N TRP A 45 7.48 8.21 -14.85
CA TRP A 45 7.09 8.25 -16.25
C TRP A 45 7.63 9.47 -16.99
N GLN A 46 7.80 10.59 -16.28
CA GLN A 46 8.43 11.80 -16.79
C GLN A 46 9.92 11.89 -16.48
N ASP A 47 10.43 10.97 -15.64
CA ASP A 47 11.82 10.97 -15.16
C ASP A 47 12.24 12.30 -14.54
N CYS A 48 11.37 12.90 -13.74
CA CYS A 48 11.66 14.18 -13.09
C CYS A 48 10.97 14.32 -11.74
N VAL A 49 11.46 15.28 -10.94
CA VAL A 49 10.80 15.66 -9.68
C VAL A 49 9.67 16.64 -9.99
N GLN A 50 8.48 16.28 -9.58
CA GLN A 50 7.27 17.07 -9.75
C GLN A 50 6.91 17.82 -8.46
N LYS A 51 6.23 18.93 -8.61
CA LYS A 51 5.60 19.68 -7.51
C LYS A 51 4.45 18.88 -6.91
N SER A 52 3.92 19.36 -5.78
CA SER A 52 2.63 18.86 -5.28
C SER A 52 1.55 18.93 -6.37
N ILE A 53 0.70 17.89 -6.45
CA ILE A 53 -0.45 17.87 -7.36
C ILE A 53 -1.40 19.06 -7.15
N LEU A 54 -1.45 19.64 -5.94
CA LEU A 54 -2.20 20.85 -5.65
C LEU A 54 -1.71 22.06 -6.47
N ILE A 55 -0.37 22.21 -6.57
CA ILE A 55 0.24 23.29 -7.34
C ILE A 55 -0.08 23.16 -8.82
N ASP A 56 0.05 21.95 -9.36
CA ASP A 56 -0.09 21.70 -10.80
C ASP A 56 -1.57 21.68 -11.25
N SER A 57 -2.48 21.23 -10.40
CA SER A 57 -3.90 21.13 -10.71
C SER A 57 -4.67 22.42 -10.45
N GLY A 58 -4.23 23.22 -9.46
CA GLY A 58 -4.99 24.37 -8.97
C GLY A 58 -6.22 23.99 -8.13
N ALA A 59 -6.27 22.79 -7.58
CA ALA A 59 -7.34 22.38 -6.68
C ALA A 59 -7.28 23.15 -5.34
N ASP A 60 -8.42 23.30 -4.69
CA ASP A 60 -8.56 24.09 -3.46
C ASP A 60 -8.16 23.31 -2.21
N LEU A 61 -8.40 21.98 -2.21
CA LEU A 61 -8.06 21.09 -1.10
C LEU A 61 -7.74 19.70 -1.63
N LEU A 62 -6.89 18.99 -0.89
CA LEU A 62 -6.61 17.58 -1.13
C LEU A 62 -6.92 16.80 0.15
N ILE A 63 -7.67 15.70 0.02
CA ILE A 63 -7.90 14.71 1.07
C ILE A 63 -7.00 13.52 0.76
N TYR A 64 -6.10 13.17 1.68
CA TYR A 64 -5.19 12.03 1.51
C TYR A 64 -5.57 10.85 2.40
N GLY A 65 -5.06 9.67 2.07
CA GLY A 65 -5.35 8.45 2.80
C GLY A 65 -6.79 7.96 2.62
N MET A 66 -7.33 7.35 3.67
CA MET A 66 -8.73 6.89 3.71
C MET A 66 -9.62 8.07 4.04
N GLY A 67 -10.44 8.50 3.07
CA GLY A 67 -11.08 9.81 3.05
C GLY A 67 -12.39 9.95 3.84
N GLU A 68 -12.89 8.92 4.50
CA GLU A 68 -14.22 8.92 5.12
C GLU A 68 -14.40 10.02 6.17
N LYS A 69 -13.46 10.13 7.12
CA LYS A 69 -13.53 11.17 8.17
C LYS A 69 -13.40 12.58 7.61
N PRO A 70 -12.34 12.91 6.83
CA PRO A 70 -12.17 14.28 6.35
C PRO A 70 -13.27 14.72 5.39
N ILE A 71 -13.81 13.83 4.53
CA ILE A 71 -14.91 14.23 3.63
C ILE A 71 -16.21 14.49 4.41
N THR A 72 -16.49 13.68 5.41
CA THR A 72 -17.67 13.88 6.27
C THR A 72 -17.57 15.19 7.03
N GLU A 73 -16.41 15.50 7.62
CA GLU A 73 -16.19 16.75 8.33
C GLU A 73 -16.23 17.96 7.38
N LEU A 74 -15.63 17.85 6.20
CA LEU A 74 -15.72 18.89 5.17
C LEU A 74 -17.16 19.17 4.78
N CYS A 75 -17.95 18.15 4.48
CA CYS A 75 -19.35 18.30 4.10
C CYS A 75 -20.17 18.93 5.23
N ARG A 76 -19.93 18.52 6.49
CA ARG A 76 -20.60 19.10 7.66
C ARG A 76 -20.31 20.59 7.81
N ARG A 77 -19.03 21.01 7.70
CA ARG A 77 -18.63 22.43 7.79
C ARG A 77 -19.13 23.24 6.62
N MET A 78 -19.02 22.74 5.40
CA MET A 78 -19.55 23.44 4.21
C MET A 78 -21.06 23.65 4.31
N LYS A 79 -21.81 22.65 4.80
CA LYS A 79 -23.26 22.79 5.06
C LYS A 79 -23.56 23.88 6.09
N ALA A 80 -22.79 23.97 7.17
CA ALA A 80 -22.94 24.99 8.19
C ALA A 80 -22.63 26.39 7.63
N LEU A 81 -21.56 26.54 6.84
CA LEU A 81 -21.23 27.81 6.17
C LEU A 81 -22.32 28.25 5.19
N THR A 82 -22.88 27.32 4.41
CA THR A 82 -24.00 27.59 3.49
C THR A 82 -25.23 28.10 4.23
N ALA A 83 -25.59 27.45 5.35
CA ALA A 83 -26.72 27.88 6.17
C ALA A 83 -26.49 29.27 6.79
N ALA A 84 -25.28 29.55 7.29
CA ALA A 84 -24.91 30.86 7.86
C ALA A 84 -24.92 31.99 6.79
N ALA A 85 -24.62 31.66 5.53
CA ALA A 85 -24.66 32.61 4.42
C ALA A 85 -26.10 32.86 3.89
N GLY A 86 -27.13 32.28 4.48
CA GLY A 86 -28.52 32.48 4.10
C GLY A 86 -28.90 31.84 2.76
N GLN A 87 -28.05 30.97 2.19
CA GLN A 87 -28.31 30.27 0.95
C GLN A 87 -29.28 29.10 1.20
N THR A 88 -30.50 29.21 0.68
CA THR A 88 -31.52 28.14 0.75
C THR A 88 -31.36 27.14 -0.39
N HIS A 89 -31.71 25.88 -0.16
CA HIS A 89 -31.75 24.84 -1.19
C HIS A 89 -32.60 25.27 -2.39
N GLY A 90 -32.01 25.48 -3.55
CA GLY A 90 -32.82 25.58 -4.76
C GLY A 90 -32.25 26.23 -6.02
N SER A 91 -31.22 27.06 -6.02
CA SER A 91 -30.90 27.81 -7.23
C SER A 91 -29.43 28.19 -7.48
N ALA A 92 -28.49 27.81 -6.64
CA ALA A 92 -27.06 27.98 -6.91
C ALA A 92 -26.26 26.79 -6.35
N PRO A 93 -25.06 26.49 -6.88
CA PRO A 93 -24.19 25.48 -6.28
C PRO A 93 -23.94 25.87 -4.82
N ILE A 94 -24.30 24.99 -3.91
CA ILE A 94 -24.33 25.18 -2.43
C ILE A 94 -22.98 25.65 -1.84
N ALA A 95 -21.91 25.67 -2.61
CA ALA A 95 -20.56 25.97 -2.17
C ALA A 95 -19.85 27.08 -2.97
N ALA A 96 -20.51 27.71 -3.95
CA ALA A 96 -19.88 28.72 -4.77
C ALA A 96 -19.50 29.95 -3.94
N GLY A 97 -18.22 30.33 -4.00
CA GLY A 97 -17.70 31.50 -3.28
C GLY A 97 -17.49 31.34 -1.78
N LEU A 98 -17.78 30.14 -1.20
CA LEU A 98 -17.52 29.89 0.22
C LEU A 98 -16.07 29.45 0.44
N PRO A 99 -15.42 29.91 1.53
CA PRO A 99 -14.07 29.50 1.86
C PRO A 99 -14.03 28.01 2.22
N VAL A 100 -13.06 27.29 1.66
CA VAL A 100 -12.81 25.88 2.03
C VAL A 100 -12.09 25.83 3.38
N PRO A 101 -12.60 25.07 4.37
CA PRO A 101 -11.92 24.92 5.65
C PRO A 101 -10.53 24.26 5.50
N HIS A 102 -9.48 24.89 5.99
CA HIS A 102 -8.10 24.42 5.92
C HIS A 102 -7.60 23.69 7.18
N ASP A 103 -8.36 23.74 8.26
CA ASP A 103 -8.03 23.17 9.57
C ASP A 103 -8.57 21.74 9.78
N ILE A 104 -8.98 21.07 8.70
CA ILE A 104 -9.43 19.68 8.74
C ILE A 104 -8.23 18.75 8.73
N LEU A 105 -8.16 17.80 9.64
CA LEU A 105 -7.13 16.76 9.64
C LEU A 105 -7.16 15.94 8.35
N GLN A 106 -6.00 15.37 7.99
CA GLN A 106 -5.86 14.50 6.82
C GLN A 106 -6.16 15.20 5.49
N THR A 107 -5.91 16.52 5.45
CA THR A 107 -6.02 17.34 4.24
C THR A 107 -4.70 17.98 3.90
N ALA A 108 -4.58 18.47 2.66
CA ALA A 108 -3.50 19.37 2.26
C ALA A 108 -4.06 20.52 1.45
N TYR A 109 -3.42 21.69 1.56
CA TYR A 109 -3.83 22.94 0.91
C TYR A 109 -2.61 23.83 0.63
N ILE A 110 -2.85 24.94 -0.05
CA ILE A 110 -1.80 25.92 -0.41
C ILE A 110 -2.06 27.23 0.29
N ILE A 111 -1.01 27.83 0.83
CA ILE A 111 -0.98 29.24 1.25
C ILE A 111 -0.01 30.01 0.35
N ARG A 112 -0.32 31.27 0.07
CA ARG A 112 0.60 32.20 -0.59
C ARG A 112 1.38 32.96 0.48
N LYS A 113 2.65 33.19 0.26
CA LYS A 113 3.51 33.93 1.22
C LYS A 113 3.06 35.38 1.44
N GLU A 114 2.28 35.91 0.52
CA GLU A 114 1.76 37.27 0.54
C GLU A 114 0.39 37.38 1.25
N ASP A 115 -0.25 36.27 1.60
CA ASP A 115 -1.55 36.26 2.27
C ASP A 115 -1.39 36.78 3.73
N PRO A 116 -2.05 37.90 4.11
CA PRO A 116 -1.85 38.55 5.41
C PRO A 116 -2.37 37.73 6.60
N VAL A 117 -3.13 36.70 6.34
CA VAL A 117 -3.63 35.75 7.35
C VAL A 117 -2.99 34.40 7.07
N CYS A 118 -1.79 34.20 7.60
CA CYS A 118 -1.22 32.87 7.66
C CYS A 118 -2.01 32.05 8.70
N PRO A 119 -2.85 31.07 8.30
CA PRO A 119 -3.67 30.29 9.24
C PRO A 119 -2.84 29.35 10.12
N LEU A 120 -1.52 29.55 10.16
CA LEU A 120 -0.59 28.71 10.90
C LEU A 120 -0.76 28.74 12.43
N GLN A 121 -1.54 29.71 12.94
CA GLN A 121 -1.65 29.94 14.39
C GLN A 121 -2.87 29.33 15.07
N ASN A 122 -3.92 28.88 14.35
CA ASN A 122 -5.19 28.49 14.95
C ASN A 122 -5.78 27.16 14.46
N ILE A 123 -4.98 26.10 14.38
CA ILE A 123 -5.59 24.75 14.38
C ILE A 123 -5.74 24.33 15.84
N SER A 124 -6.77 24.85 16.50
CA SER A 124 -7.24 24.27 17.74
C SER A 124 -7.85 22.92 17.42
N THR A 125 -7.08 21.85 17.58
CA THR A 125 -7.67 20.53 17.75
C THR A 125 -8.52 20.60 19.01
N SER A 126 -9.83 20.49 18.88
CA SER A 126 -10.80 20.46 19.98
C SER A 126 -10.71 19.18 20.82
N SER A 127 -9.51 18.71 21.09
CA SER A 127 -9.23 17.64 22.04
C SER A 127 -8.28 18.18 23.11
N GLU A 128 -8.74 18.14 24.35
CA GLU A 128 -8.09 18.64 25.57
C GLU A 128 -6.66 18.10 25.85
N HIS A 129 -6.00 17.45 24.89
CA HIS A 129 -4.70 16.79 25.06
C HIS A 129 -3.61 17.18 24.06
N SER A 130 -3.81 18.16 23.18
CA SER A 130 -2.76 18.52 22.20
C SER A 130 -1.95 19.74 22.67
N LYS A 131 -0.82 19.49 23.31
CA LYS A 131 0.31 20.45 23.22
C LYS A 131 0.62 20.60 21.74
N GLU A 132 0.60 21.84 21.23
CA GLU A 132 0.95 22.13 19.83
C GLU A 132 2.30 21.52 19.52
N LYS A 133 2.30 20.56 18.57
CA LYS A 133 3.55 19.97 18.09
C LYS A 133 4.16 20.93 17.08
N PRO A 134 5.50 21.08 17.06
CA PRO A 134 6.15 21.93 16.07
C PRO A 134 5.91 21.39 14.66
N ASP A 135 5.73 22.30 13.71
CA ASP A 135 5.65 21.97 12.30
C ASP A 135 6.96 21.37 11.80
N ILE A 136 6.87 20.43 10.86
CA ILE A 136 8.01 19.88 10.13
C ILE A 136 8.16 20.66 8.83
N ILE A 137 9.23 21.42 8.73
CA ILE A 137 9.57 22.18 7.53
C ILE A 137 10.48 21.31 6.67
N LEU A 138 10.02 20.95 5.48
CA LEU A 138 10.80 20.23 4.49
C LEU A 138 11.69 21.17 3.69
N HIS A 139 12.77 20.64 3.12
CA HIS A 139 13.48 21.33 2.06
C HIS A 139 12.52 21.68 0.92
N SER A 140 12.67 22.88 0.37
CA SER A 140 11.81 23.37 -0.71
C SER A 140 11.90 22.49 -1.97
N HIS A 141 10.92 22.64 -2.86
CA HIS A 141 10.96 21.97 -4.17
C HIS A 141 12.24 22.33 -4.95
N GLU A 142 12.64 23.60 -4.94
CA GLU A 142 13.82 24.10 -5.63
C GLU A 142 15.12 23.56 -5.06
N GLU A 143 15.19 23.34 -3.74
CA GLU A 143 16.32 22.69 -3.10
C GLU A 143 16.40 21.21 -3.47
N CYS A 144 15.27 20.51 -3.52
CA CYS A 144 15.20 19.10 -3.92
C CYS A 144 15.62 18.89 -5.39
N LEU A 145 15.34 19.86 -6.28
CA LEU A 145 15.81 19.83 -7.67
C LEU A 145 17.34 19.96 -7.76
N LYS A 146 17.96 20.72 -6.87
CA LYS A 146 19.41 21.00 -6.88
C LYS A 146 20.22 19.91 -6.15
N ASP A 147 19.64 19.30 -5.11
CA ASP A 147 20.33 18.35 -4.25
C ASP A 147 19.45 17.13 -3.94
N LYS A 148 19.83 15.99 -4.53
CA LYS A 148 19.14 14.71 -4.34
C LYS A 148 19.15 14.22 -2.89
N LYS A 149 20.16 14.60 -2.07
CA LYS A 149 20.18 14.25 -0.65
C LYS A 149 19.06 14.93 0.11
N LYS A 150 18.77 16.20 -0.20
CA LYS A 150 17.65 16.93 0.40
C LYS A 150 16.31 16.28 0.09
N GLN A 151 16.11 15.77 -1.12
CA GLN A 151 14.92 15.00 -1.47
C GLN A 151 14.84 13.71 -0.63
N ALA A 152 15.94 12.98 -0.46
CA ALA A 152 15.98 11.79 0.37
C ALA A 152 15.68 12.10 1.85
N GLU A 153 16.24 13.17 2.40
CA GLU A 153 15.97 13.63 3.78
C GLU A 153 14.51 14.00 4.00
N ASN A 154 13.89 14.72 3.06
CA ASN A 154 12.46 15.05 3.11
C ASN A 154 11.62 13.79 3.23
N PHE A 155 11.93 12.76 2.47
CA PHE A 155 11.14 11.53 2.49
C PHE A 155 11.16 10.85 3.86
N ARG A 156 12.27 10.87 4.56
CA ARG A 156 12.34 10.34 5.93
C ARG A 156 11.31 11.00 6.84
N PHE A 157 11.21 12.33 6.84
CA PHE A 157 10.22 13.05 7.65
C PHE A 157 8.78 12.73 7.21
N ILE A 158 8.53 12.68 5.90
CA ILE A 158 7.21 12.36 5.35
C ILE A 158 6.78 10.94 5.78
N GLU A 159 7.66 9.95 5.70
CA GLU A 159 7.35 8.59 6.10
C GLU A 159 7.16 8.46 7.62
N GLU A 160 8.02 9.09 8.43
CA GLU A 160 7.87 9.10 9.88
C GLU A 160 6.53 9.69 10.31
N GLU A 161 6.16 10.87 9.77
CA GLU A 161 4.88 11.52 10.12
C GLU A 161 3.68 10.73 9.61
N SER A 162 3.76 10.09 8.45
CA SER A 162 2.68 9.25 7.93
C SER A 162 2.42 7.99 8.77
N ASN A 163 3.38 7.59 9.61
CA ASN A 163 3.32 6.36 10.43
C ASN A 163 3.10 6.63 11.93
N LYS A 164 2.97 7.89 12.35
CA LYS A 164 2.68 8.24 13.73
C LYS A 164 1.18 8.24 14.01
N TYR A 165 0.82 7.92 15.24
CA TYR A 165 -0.54 8.10 15.76
C TYR A 165 -0.90 9.58 15.88
N GLU A 166 0.07 10.36 16.37
CA GLU A 166 -0.01 11.78 16.54
C GLU A 166 1.12 12.43 15.75
N ALA A 167 0.85 12.77 14.51
CA ALA A 167 1.79 13.39 13.61
C ALA A 167 1.83 14.92 13.76
N SER A 168 2.92 15.52 13.29
CA SER A 168 3.04 16.95 13.08
C SER A 168 2.50 17.36 11.72
N ARG A 169 2.17 18.61 11.56
CA ARG A 169 1.89 19.23 10.28
C ARG A 169 3.20 19.34 9.49
N ILE A 170 3.12 19.14 8.17
CA ILE A 170 4.27 19.22 7.26
C ILE A 170 4.08 20.43 6.35
N LEU A 171 5.15 21.23 6.19
CA LEU A 171 5.18 22.39 5.31
C LEU A 171 6.29 22.20 4.27
N GLN A 172 5.99 22.54 3.00
CA GLN A 172 6.97 22.54 1.92
C GLN A 172 6.80 23.75 1.00
N ASP A 173 7.84 24.54 0.88
CA ASP A 173 7.87 25.68 -0.04
C ASP A 173 8.02 25.24 -1.49
N VAL A 174 7.28 25.93 -2.38
CA VAL A 174 7.30 25.78 -3.85
C VAL A 174 7.17 27.18 -4.47
N GLY A 175 8.25 27.82 -4.81
CA GLY A 175 8.27 29.21 -5.28
C GLY A 175 7.72 30.18 -4.20
N ASN A 176 6.69 30.94 -4.55
CA ASN A 176 5.99 31.87 -3.66
C ASN A 176 4.81 31.25 -2.88
N LYS A 177 4.67 29.92 -2.93
CA LYS A 177 3.60 29.17 -2.26
C LYS A 177 4.19 28.20 -1.25
N THR A 178 3.41 27.86 -0.23
CA THR A 178 3.73 26.78 0.71
C THR A 178 2.61 25.74 0.67
N VAL A 179 2.97 24.50 0.44
CA VAL A 179 2.07 23.35 0.59
C VAL A 179 2.03 22.98 2.06
N VAL A 180 0.85 22.97 2.64
CA VAL A 180 0.61 22.57 4.03
C VAL A 180 -0.09 21.22 4.02
N VAL A 181 0.45 20.25 4.75
CA VAL A 181 -0.15 18.92 4.92
C VAL A 181 -0.52 18.76 6.40
N ASN A 182 -1.80 18.77 6.69
CA ASN A 182 -2.31 18.55 8.03
C ASN A 182 -2.04 17.13 8.52
N PRO A 183 -1.91 16.89 9.84
CA PRO A 183 -1.75 15.56 10.39
C PRO A 183 -2.89 14.60 9.98
N PRO A 184 -2.64 13.28 9.90
CA PRO A 184 -3.72 12.32 9.67
C PRO A 184 -4.69 12.29 10.85
N TYR A 185 -5.93 11.86 10.59
CA TYR A 185 -6.82 11.44 11.67
C TYR A 185 -6.24 10.24 12.42
N PRO A 186 -6.52 10.09 13.72
CA PRO A 186 -6.32 8.81 14.39
C PRO A 186 -7.01 7.67 13.63
N PRO A 187 -6.52 6.44 13.73
CA PRO A 187 -7.17 5.29 13.10
C PRO A 187 -8.67 5.27 13.40
N MET A 188 -9.46 4.86 12.42
CA MET A 188 -10.91 4.71 12.59
C MET A 188 -11.20 3.65 13.64
N THR A 189 -12.31 3.80 14.33
CA THR A 189 -12.87 2.72 15.14
C THR A 189 -13.48 1.65 14.23
N GLN A 190 -13.72 0.46 14.76
CA GLN A 190 -14.41 -0.62 14.05
C GLN A 190 -15.78 -0.16 13.53
N GLY A 191 -16.58 0.52 14.37
CA GLY A 191 -17.91 1.00 13.98
C GLY A 191 -17.86 2.05 12.87
N GLU A 192 -16.88 2.96 12.88
CA GLU A 192 -16.69 3.94 11.80
C GLU A 192 -16.33 3.25 10.47
N LEU A 193 -15.55 2.16 10.53
CA LEU A 193 -15.21 1.38 9.36
C LEU A 193 -16.44 0.60 8.85
N ASP A 194 -17.20 -0.05 9.75
CA ASP A 194 -18.41 -0.79 9.41
C ASP A 194 -19.44 0.10 8.73
N MET A 195 -19.67 1.33 9.24
CA MET A 195 -20.57 2.29 8.59
C MET A 195 -20.22 2.54 7.11
N SER A 196 -18.93 2.55 6.78
CA SER A 196 -18.48 2.75 5.39
C SER A 196 -18.75 1.53 4.51
N PHE A 197 -18.61 0.33 5.05
CA PHE A 197 -18.85 -0.92 4.31
C PHE A 197 -20.33 -1.29 4.24
N ASP A 198 -21.12 -0.86 5.20
CA ASP A 198 -22.55 -1.15 5.29
C ASP A 198 -23.45 -0.21 4.46
N LEU A 199 -22.83 0.74 3.74
CA LEU A 199 -23.56 1.56 2.76
C LEU A 199 -24.20 0.68 1.67
N PRO A 200 -25.33 1.09 1.09
CA PRO A 200 -26.10 0.26 0.15
C PRO A 200 -25.44 0.19 -1.23
N TYR A 201 -24.28 -0.44 -1.31
CA TYR A 201 -23.57 -0.68 -2.56
C TYR A 201 -24.29 -1.74 -3.40
N THR A 202 -24.50 -1.47 -4.67
CA THR A 202 -25.10 -2.43 -5.60
C THR A 202 -24.20 -3.61 -5.93
N ARG A 203 -22.88 -3.49 -5.75
CA ARG A 203 -21.83 -4.45 -6.18
C ARG A 203 -21.88 -4.80 -7.67
N LEU A 204 -22.58 -4.03 -8.48
CA LEU A 204 -22.75 -4.24 -9.91
C LEU A 204 -21.98 -3.20 -10.72
N PRO A 205 -21.54 -3.53 -11.96
CA PRO A 205 -21.00 -2.54 -12.87
C PRO A 205 -21.99 -1.44 -13.19
N HIS A 206 -21.47 -0.24 -13.47
CA HIS A 206 -22.31 0.87 -13.93
C HIS A 206 -23.11 0.47 -15.18
N PRO A 207 -24.40 0.84 -15.31
CA PRO A 207 -25.30 0.44 -16.42
C PRO A 207 -24.74 0.68 -17.83
N LYS A 208 -23.87 1.68 -18.02
CA LYS A 208 -23.21 1.94 -19.32
C LYS A 208 -22.34 0.77 -19.83
N TYR A 209 -21.97 -0.18 -18.95
CA TYR A 209 -21.21 -1.37 -19.30
C TYR A 209 -22.09 -2.60 -19.53
N LYS A 210 -23.44 -2.45 -19.58
CA LYS A 210 -24.35 -3.55 -19.87
C LYS A 210 -23.92 -4.29 -21.15
N GLY A 211 -23.78 -5.59 -21.07
CA GLY A 211 -23.33 -6.44 -22.18
C GLY A 211 -21.82 -6.41 -22.46
N LYS A 212 -21.02 -5.67 -21.70
CA LYS A 212 -19.57 -5.63 -21.82
C LYS A 212 -18.92 -6.36 -20.66
N ARG A 213 -17.99 -7.26 -20.97
CA ARG A 213 -17.19 -7.91 -19.94
C ARG A 213 -16.13 -6.96 -19.37
N ILE A 214 -16.03 -6.92 -18.03
CA ILE A 214 -15.01 -6.15 -17.30
C ILE A 214 -14.15 -7.16 -16.53
N PRO A 215 -12.96 -7.54 -17.04
CA PRO A 215 -12.12 -8.58 -16.40
C PRO A 215 -11.79 -8.30 -14.94
N ALA A 216 -11.50 -7.04 -14.60
CA ALA A 216 -11.20 -6.66 -13.21
C ALA A 216 -12.41 -6.90 -12.27
N TYR A 217 -13.63 -6.60 -12.73
CA TYR A 217 -14.84 -6.88 -11.97
C TYR A 217 -15.04 -8.38 -11.75
N ASP A 218 -14.86 -9.19 -12.79
CA ASP A 218 -14.97 -10.65 -12.70
C ASP A 218 -14.03 -11.25 -11.66
N MET A 219 -12.85 -10.65 -11.46
CA MET A 219 -11.87 -11.10 -10.47
C MET A 219 -12.26 -10.80 -9.02
N ILE A 220 -12.95 -9.68 -8.78
CA ILE A 220 -13.15 -9.14 -7.42
C ILE A 220 -14.59 -9.17 -6.94
N LYS A 221 -15.59 -9.39 -7.81
CA LYS A 221 -17.03 -9.27 -7.47
C LYS A 221 -17.47 -10.11 -6.28
N PHE A 222 -16.81 -11.22 -6.02
CA PHE A 222 -17.07 -12.12 -4.89
C PHE A 222 -15.94 -12.10 -3.86
N SER A 223 -15.26 -10.98 -3.71
CA SER A 223 -14.28 -10.76 -2.66
C SER A 223 -14.85 -9.92 -1.53
N VAL A 224 -14.38 -10.18 -0.31
CA VAL A 224 -14.74 -9.44 0.90
C VAL A 224 -13.49 -8.94 1.59
N ASN A 225 -13.44 -7.64 1.82
CA ASN A 225 -12.33 -7.01 2.53
C ASN A 225 -12.62 -7.01 4.03
N LEU A 226 -11.74 -7.62 4.82
CA LEU A 226 -11.91 -7.79 6.26
C LEU A 226 -11.37 -6.62 7.08
N HIS A 227 -10.34 -5.92 6.57
CA HIS A 227 -9.65 -4.85 7.28
C HIS A 227 -8.95 -3.89 6.32
N ARG A 228 -8.61 -2.71 6.82
CA ARG A 228 -7.73 -1.74 6.17
C ARG A 228 -6.43 -1.59 6.94
N GLY A 229 -5.42 -1.00 6.30
CA GLY A 229 -4.10 -0.81 6.86
C GLY A 229 -3.17 -2.02 6.65
N CYS A 230 -1.87 -1.78 6.77
CA CYS A 230 -0.84 -2.81 6.69
C CYS A 230 0.41 -2.35 7.45
N PHE A 231 0.76 -3.06 8.50
CA PHE A 231 1.97 -2.78 9.29
C PHE A 231 3.24 -3.42 8.71
N GLY A 232 3.18 -3.97 7.51
CA GLY A 232 4.32 -4.57 6.81
C GLY A 232 5.43 -3.58 6.49
N GLY A 233 5.06 -2.38 6.04
CA GLY A 233 6.01 -1.30 5.75
C GLY A 233 7.04 -1.64 4.68
N CYS A 234 6.70 -2.52 3.72
CA CYS A 234 7.59 -2.90 2.62
C CYS A 234 8.04 -1.66 1.84
N ALA A 235 9.32 -1.60 1.49
CA ALA A 235 9.96 -0.40 0.94
C ALA A 235 9.35 0.11 -0.37
N PHE A 236 8.73 -0.76 -1.15
CA PHE A 236 8.15 -0.47 -2.48
C PHE A 236 6.63 -0.33 -2.46
N CYS A 237 5.98 -0.55 -1.31
CA CYS A 237 4.52 -0.68 -1.24
C CYS A 237 3.84 0.60 -0.75
N THR A 238 2.82 1.04 -1.47
CA THR A 238 2.04 2.25 -1.15
C THR A 238 0.87 2.01 -0.19
N ILE A 239 0.59 0.77 0.18
CA ILE A 239 -0.56 0.45 1.05
C ILE A 239 -0.44 1.15 2.40
N SER A 240 0.71 1.04 3.06
CA SER A 240 0.93 1.73 4.34
C SER A 240 0.89 3.25 4.21
N ALA A 241 1.38 3.80 3.09
CA ALA A 241 1.37 5.24 2.82
C ALA A 241 -0.05 5.79 2.57
N HIS A 242 -0.96 4.97 2.04
CA HIS A 242 -2.34 5.37 1.72
C HIS A 242 -3.35 4.94 2.77
N GLN A 243 -3.33 3.67 3.20
CA GLN A 243 -4.29 3.16 4.19
C GLN A 243 -3.81 3.31 5.64
N GLY A 244 -2.54 3.63 5.83
CA GLY A 244 -1.91 3.69 7.16
C GLY A 244 -1.31 2.36 7.61
N LYS A 245 -0.49 2.45 8.65
CA LYS A 245 0.19 1.32 9.29
C LYS A 245 -0.74 0.54 10.23
N PHE A 246 -1.67 1.21 10.87
CA PHE A 246 -2.53 0.62 11.89
C PHE A 246 -3.67 -0.15 11.23
N ILE A 247 -3.87 -1.38 11.70
CA ILE A 247 -4.97 -2.21 11.22
C ILE A 247 -6.28 -1.72 11.83
N VAL A 248 -7.26 -1.50 10.97
CA VAL A 248 -8.65 -1.27 11.37
C VAL A 248 -9.49 -2.40 10.77
N SER A 249 -10.05 -3.23 11.64
CA SER A 249 -10.81 -4.43 11.24
C SER A 249 -12.30 -4.20 11.32
N ARG A 250 -13.03 -4.74 10.36
CA ARG A 250 -14.50 -4.77 10.38
C ARG A 250 -15.00 -5.72 11.47
N SER A 251 -16.20 -5.48 11.96
CA SER A 251 -16.88 -6.43 12.83
C SER A 251 -17.25 -7.70 12.06
N LYS A 252 -17.43 -8.77 12.81
CA LYS A 252 -17.91 -10.05 12.27
C LYS A 252 -19.29 -9.88 11.64
N GLU A 253 -20.16 -9.11 12.28
CA GLU A 253 -21.52 -8.82 11.84
C GLU A 253 -21.53 -8.13 10.47
N SER A 254 -20.73 -7.09 10.27
CA SER A 254 -20.59 -6.38 8.99
C SER A 254 -20.06 -7.31 7.88
N ILE A 255 -19.07 -8.15 8.19
CA ILE A 255 -18.53 -9.12 7.24
C ILE A 255 -19.58 -10.16 6.83
N LEU A 256 -20.27 -10.77 7.81
CA LEU A 256 -21.28 -11.80 7.54
C LEU A 256 -22.49 -11.23 6.79
N LYS A 257 -22.85 -9.97 7.05
CA LYS A 257 -23.90 -9.26 6.29
C LYS A 257 -23.51 -9.17 4.82
N GLU A 258 -22.32 -8.67 4.50
CA GLU A 258 -21.84 -8.56 3.12
C GLU A 258 -21.74 -9.93 2.42
N VAL A 259 -21.28 -10.97 3.12
CA VAL A 259 -21.23 -12.33 2.56
C VAL A 259 -22.64 -12.83 2.21
N LYS A 260 -23.65 -12.58 3.06
CA LYS A 260 -25.05 -12.93 2.75
C LYS A 260 -25.54 -12.20 1.50
N GLU A 261 -25.28 -10.90 1.37
CA GLU A 261 -25.63 -10.13 0.17
C GLU A 261 -24.98 -10.72 -1.10
N ILE A 262 -23.71 -11.19 -0.99
CA ILE A 262 -23.02 -11.87 -2.10
C ILE A 262 -23.73 -13.19 -2.46
N THR A 263 -24.25 -13.96 -1.49
CA THR A 263 -24.94 -15.23 -1.79
C THR A 263 -26.22 -15.02 -2.60
N GLU A 264 -26.80 -13.82 -2.56
CA GLU A 264 -28.01 -13.43 -3.31
C GLU A 264 -27.70 -12.91 -4.73
N MET A 265 -26.41 -12.70 -5.07
CA MET A 265 -26.03 -12.22 -6.41
C MET A 265 -26.32 -13.29 -7.49
N PRO A 266 -26.89 -12.91 -8.65
CA PRO A 266 -27.36 -13.86 -9.67
C PRO A 266 -26.28 -14.85 -10.17
N ASP A 267 -25.02 -14.41 -10.24
CA ASP A 267 -23.90 -15.19 -10.78
C ASP A 267 -23.14 -15.98 -9.71
N PHE A 268 -23.56 -15.89 -8.45
CA PHE A 268 -22.84 -16.55 -7.36
C PHE A 268 -23.03 -18.07 -7.39
N LYS A 269 -21.93 -18.81 -7.32
CA LYS A 269 -21.91 -20.28 -7.40
C LYS A 269 -21.45 -20.96 -6.11
N GLY A 270 -21.38 -20.19 -5.02
CA GLY A 270 -20.95 -20.68 -3.71
C GLY A 270 -19.45 -20.50 -3.42
N TYR A 271 -18.72 -19.74 -4.22
CA TYR A 271 -17.28 -19.56 -4.06
C TYR A 271 -16.92 -18.09 -3.85
N LEU A 272 -16.39 -17.75 -2.68
CA LEU A 272 -15.75 -16.46 -2.45
C LEU A 272 -14.34 -16.51 -3.01
N SER A 273 -13.99 -15.51 -3.83
CA SER A 273 -12.66 -15.46 -4.49
C SER A 273 -11.55 -14.97 -3.58
N ASP A 274 -11.88 -14.13 -2.60
CA ASP A 274 -10.96 -13.64 -1.58
C ASP A 274 -11.74 -13.23 -0.32
N LEU A 275 -11.36 -13.79 0.81
CA LEU A 275 -11.80 -13.39 2.14
C LEU A 275 -10.57 -12.88 2.89
N GLY A 276 -10.16 -11.64 2.62
CA GLY A 276 -8.87 -11.14 3.02
C GLY A 276 -8.79 -9.62 3.18
N GLY A 277 -7.62 -9.07 2.92
CA GLY A 277 -7.35 -7.64 3.07
C GLY A 277 -6.02 -7.27 2.42
N PRO A 278 -5.44 -6.10 2.73
CA PRO A 278 -4.13 -5.68 2.22
C PRO A 278 -3.02 -6.71 2.49
N SER A 279 -3.18 -7.49 3.55
CA SER A 279 -2.45 -8.72 3.83
C SER A 279 -3.42 -9.70 4.49
N ALA A 280 -3.53 -10.91 3.96
CA ALA A 280 -4.59 -11.85 4.34
C ALA A 280 -4.68 -12.15 5.85
N ASN A 281 -3.54 -12.21 6.52
CA ASN A 281 -3.44 -12.62 7.93
C ASN A 281 -3.06 -11.48 8.91
N MET A 282 -3.64 -10.30 8.70
CA MET A 282 -3.47 -9.16 9.64
C MET A 282 -4.78 -8.73 10.33
N TYR A 283 -5.89 -9.41 10.06
CA TYR A 283 -7.18 -9.11 10.67
C TYR A 283 -7.11 -9.18 12.20
N ALA A 284 -7.65 -8.17 12.87
CA ALA A 284 -7.70 -8.00 14.32
C ALA A 284 -6.32 -7.99 15.02
N MET A 285 -5.24 -7.70 14.29
CA MET A 285 -3.92 -7.52 14.87
C MET A 285 -3.68 -6.06 15.25
N TYR A 286 -3.17 -5.81 16.45
CA TYR A 286 -2.98 -4.46 17.00
C TYR A 286 -1.83 -4.43 18.01
N GLY A 287 -1.41 -3.25 18.41
CA GLY A 287 -0.44 -3.07 19.49
C GLY A 287 -1.12 -3.18 20.86
N MET A 288 -0.68 -4.12 21.69
CA MET A 288 -1.27 -4.41 23.00
C MET A 288 -1.20 -3.22 23.98
N ASP A 289 -0.12 -2.46 23.93
CA ASP A 289 0.06 -1.23 24.69
C ASP A 289 -0.02 -0.03 23.71
N GLU A 290 -1.16 0.64 23.72
CA GLU A 290 -1.43 1.78 22.84
C GLU A 290 -0.46 2.95 23.11
N ASN A 291 -0.05 3.18 24.35
CA ASN A 291 0.87 4.27 24.68
C ASN A 291 2.25 4.07 24.02
N LYS A 292 2.68 2.82 23.86
CA LYS A 292 3.88 2.52 23.06
C LYS A 292 3.66 2.81 21.58
N CYS A 293 2.49 2.46 21.04
CA CYS A 293 2.15 2.74 19.65
C CYS A 293 2.05 4.24 19.36
N ARG A 294 1.47 5.03 20.26
CA ARG A 294 1.35 6.51 20.12
C ARG A 294 2.71 7.19 19.96
N ARG A 295 3.75 6.67 20.60
CA ARG A 295 5.13 7.21 20.55
C ARG A 295 6.01 6.56 19.47
N CYS A 296 5.49 5.54 18.79
CA CYS A 296 6.27 4.74 17.85
C CYS A 296 6.49 5.48 16.52
N LYS A 297 7.76 5.53 16.08
CA LYS A 297 8.17 6.13 14.79
C LYS A 297 8.50 5.07 13.71
N ARG A 298 8.45 3.77 14.06
CA ARG A 298 8.83 2.70 13.13
C ARG A 298 7.85 2.63 11.96
N PRO A 299 8.31 2.54 10.72
CA PRO A 299 7.45 2.38 9.55
C PRO A 299 6.85 0.97 9.44
N SER A 300 7.45 -0.03 10.14
CA SER A 300 7.01 -1.43 10.15
C SER A 300 6.92 -1.98 11.55
N CYS A 301 5.88 -2.79 11.84
CA CYS A 301 5.77 -3.54 13.10
C CYS A 301 6.43 -4.93 13.03
N ILE A 302 6.89 -5.35 11.84
CA ILE A 302 7.44 -6.69 11.62
C ILE A 302 8.85 -6.69 11.01
N HIS A 303 9.37 -5.54 10.58
CA HIS A 303 10.74 -5.41 10.09
C HIS A 303 11.54 -4.44 10.96
N PRO A 304 12.84 -4.68 11.26
CA PRO A 304 13.62 -5.90 10.96
C PRO A 304 13.24 -7.11 11.82
N LYS A 305 12.48 -6.90 12.89
CA LYS A 305 11.95 -7.95 13.78
C LYS A 305 10.51 -7.61 14.16
N VAL A 306 9.71 -8.64 14.39
CA VAL A 306 8.34 -8.50 14.90
C VAL A 306 8.36 -7.72 16.22
N CYS A 307 7.50 -6.70 16.30
CA CYS A 307 7.40 -5.87 17.49
C CYS A 307 6.84 -6.70 18.65
N PRO A 308 7.51 -6.75 19.81
CA PRO A 308 7.01 -7.51 20.96
C PRO A 308 5.69 -6.96 21.53
N ASN A 309 5.30 -5.74 21.13
CA ASN A 309 4.01 -5.14 21.46
C ASN A 309 2.89 -5.51 20.48
N LEU A 310 3.19 -6.27 19.41
CA LEU A 310 2.19 -6.66 18.42
C LEU A 310 1.46 -7.92 18.88
N ASN A 311 0.13 -7.82 18.97
CA ASN A 311 -0.72 -9.00 19.07
C ASN A 311 -0.78 -9.71 17.72
N THR A 312 -0.35 -10.97 17.67
CA THR A 312 -0.33 -11.80 16.44
C THR A 312 -1.33 -12.97 16.50
N ASP A 313 -2.37 -12.85 17.31
CA ASP A 313 -3.38 -13.88 17.49
C ASP A 313 -4.26 -14.05 16.24
N HIS A 314 -4.31 -15.25 15.70
CA HIS A 314 -5.13 -15.59 14.54
C HIS A 314 -6.53 -16.13 14.88
N ARG A 315 -6.90 -16.30 16.16
CA ARG A 315 -8.23 -16.81 16.56
C ARG A 315 -9.38 -15.98 16.00
N PRO A 316 -9.34 -14.62 16.01
CA PRO A 316 -10.41 -13.83 15.42
C PRO A 316 -10.61 -14.10 13.92
N LEU A 317 -9.52 -14.31 13.18
CA LEU A 317 -9.57 -14.60 11.74
C LEU A 317 -10.11 -16.01 11.46
N LEU A 318 -9.71 -17.00 12.27
CA LEU A 318 -10.27 -18.36 12.21
C LEU A 318 -11.78 -18.36 12.47
N ASP A 319 -12.24 -17.57 13.44
CA ASP A 319 -13.67 -17.43 13.73
C ASP A 319 -14.46 -16.85 12.55
N ILE A 320 -13.89 -15.83 11.86
CA ILE A 320 -14.49 -15.30 10.62
C ILE A 320 -14.60 -16.39 9.56
N TYR A 321 -13.50 -17.11 9.26
CA TYR A 321 -13.51 -18.13 8.20
C TYR A 321 -14.54 -19.22 8.46
N ARG A 322 -14.59 -19.74 9.68
CA ARG A 322 -15.55 -20.79 10.09
C ARG A 322 -16.99 -20.29 10.04
N SER A 323 -17.21 -19.06 10.46
CA SER A 323 -18.54 -18.45 10.42
C SER A 323 -19.03 -18.19 9.01
N VAL A 324 -18.15 -17.77 8.10
CA VAL A 324 -18.45 -17.58 6.68
C VAL A 324 -18.73 -18.93 6.00
N ASP A 325 -17.90 -19.94 6.25
CA ASP A 325 -18.09 -21.28 5.67
C ASP A 325 -19.38 -21.98 6.15
N ALA A 326 -19.93 -21.56 7.30
CA ALA A 326 -21.19 -22.05 7.82
C ALA A 326 -22.43 -21.37 7.19
N ILE A 327 -22.28 -20.31 6.41
CA ILE A 327 -23.42 -19.63 5.76
C ILE A 327 -24.01 -20.51 4.66
N PRO A 328 -25.34 -20.76 4.65
CA PRO A 328 -25.99 -21.46 3.55
C PRO A 328 -25.70 -20.81 2.19
N GLY A 329 -25.34 -21.64 1.21
CA GLY A 329 -24.94 -21.16 -0.12
C GLY A 329 -23.43 -20.99 -0.31
N ILE A 330 -22.63 -20.92 0.75
CA ILE A 330 -21.16 -20.94 0.67
C ILE A 330 -20.68 -22.39 0.57
N LYS A 331 -19.96 -22.70 -0.50
CA LYS A 331 -19.28 -23.99 -0.70
C LYS A 331 -17.82 -23.92 -0.25
N LYS A 332 -17.14 -22.81 -0.55
CA LYS A 332 -15.77 -22.52 -0.13
C LYS A 332 -15.51 -21.02 -0.12
N SER A 333 -14.73 -20.58 0.84
CA SER A 333 -14.09 -19.26 0.88
C SER A 333 -12.60 -19.40 0.58
N PHE A 334 -12.12 -18.71 -0.45
CA PHE A 334 -10.71 -18.72 -0.81
C PHE A 334 -10.00 -17.46 -0.30
N ILE A 335 -8.68 -17.54 -0.23
CA ILE A 335 -7.80 -16.43 0.07
C ILE A 335 -6.96 -16.16 -1.18
N GLY A 336 -7.27 -15.05 -1.84
CA GLY A 336 -6.54 -14.53 -3.01
C GLY A 336 -5.48 -13.51 -2.64
N SER A 337 -5.60 -12.88 -1.48
CA SER A 337 -4.66 -11.91 -0.93
C SER A 337 -3.35 -12.57 -0.48
N GLY A 338 -2.27 -11.80 -0.49
CA GLY A 338 -0.95 -12.29 -0.05
C GLY A 338 -0.88 -12.59 1.45
N VAL A 339 -0.28 -13.71 1.80
CA VAL A 339 -0.09 -14.14 3.18
C VAL A 339 1.30 -13.73 3.69
N ARG A 340 1.35 -13.17 4.89
CA ARG A 340 2.61 -12.86 5.60
C ARG A 340 3.09 -14.10 6.34
N TYR A 341 3.95 -14.87 5.67
CA TYR A 341 4.51 -16.12 6.21
C TYR A 341 5.47 -15.90 7.39
N ASP A 342 6.06 -14.71 7.51
CA ASP A 342 6.85 -14.32 8.67
C ASP A 342 6.02 -14.24 9.97
N LEU A 343 4.75 -13.80 9.88
CA LEU A 343 3.82 -13.85 11.02
C LEU A 343 3.43 -15.30 11.37
N LEU A 344 3.35 -16.19 10.38
CA LEU A 344 3.02 -17.60 10.60
C LEU A 344 4.14 -18.37 11.30
N GLN A 345 5.36 -17.88 11.22
CA GLN A 345 6.54 -18.49 11.83
C GLN A 345 6.99 -17.78 13.10
N TYR A 346 6.39 -16.63 13.40
CA TYR A 346 6.73 -15.90 14.61
C TYR A 346 6.33 -16.68 15.85
N GLN A 347 7.27 -16.83 16.78
CA GLN A 347 7.03 -17.46 18.07
C GLN A 347 6.74 -16.38 19.11
N SER A 348 5.47 -16.28 19.49
CA SER A 348 5.03 -15.43 20.59
C SER A 348 5.49 -16.02 21.93
N LYS A 349 5.61 -15.16 22.94
CA LYS A 349 5.81 -15.60 24.33
C LYS A 349 4.59 -16.34 24.90
N ASP A 350 3.40 -16.10 24.32
CA ASP A 350 2.16 -16.78 24.69
C ASP A 350 1.99 -18.07 23.87
N PRO A 351 2.04 -19.25 24.51
CA PRO A 351 1.84 -20.53 23.83
C PRO A 351 0.45 -20.66 23.17
N ALA A 352 -0.57 -19.95 23.66
CA ALA A 352 -1.91 -19.98 23.08
C ALA A 352 -1.92 -19.31 21.70
N ILE A 353 -1.19 -18.21 21.52
CA ILE A 353 -1.00 -17.55 20.24
C ILE A 353 -0.25 -18.47 19.26
N ASN A 354 0.79 -19.17 19.71
CA ASN A 354 1.53 -20.11 18.86
C ASN A 354 0.65 -21.26 18.37
N ARG A 355 -0.23 -21.78 19.24
CA ARG A 355 -1.21 -22.82 18.85
C ARG A 355 -2.21 -22.28 17.83
N SER A 356 -2.75 -21.09 18.05
CA SER A 356 -3.71 -20.47 17.10
C SER A 356 -3.07 -20.20 15.74
N THR A 357 -1.80 -19.80 15.72
CA THR A 357 -1.03 -19.59 14.46
C THR A 357 -0.82 -20.90 13.71
N ALA A 358 -0.48 -21.99 14.41
CA ALA A 358 -0.32 -23.30 13.80
C ALA A 358 -1.67 -23.83 13.26
N GLU A 359 -2.75 -23.66 14.02
CA GLU A 359 -4.11 -24.02 13.61
C GLU A 359 -4.54 -23.23 12.36
N TYR A 360 -4.35 -21.91 12.38
CA TYR A 360 -4.64 -21.05 11.23
C TYR A 360 -3.84 -21.48 9.98
N THR A 361 -2.54 -21.74 10.13
CA THR A 361 -1.69 -22.16 9.00
C THR A 361 -2.21 -23.45 8.37
N ARG A 362 -2.59 -24.43 9.20
CA ARG A 362 -3.14 -25.70 8.73
C ARG A 362 -4.50 -25.52 8.06
N GLU A 363 -5.40 -24.73 8.65
CA GLU A 363 -6.74 -24.49 8.11
C GLU A 363 -6.68 -23.69 6.80
N LEU A 364 -5.82 -22.67 6.72
CA LEU A 364 -5.55 -21.92 5.50
C LEU A 364 -5.20 -22.87 4.34
N ILE A 365 -4.19 -23.72 4.55
CA ILE A 365 -3.72 -24.64 3.50
C ILE A 365 -4.79 -25.69 3.18
N ALA A 366 -5.44 -26.24 4.19
CA ALA A 366 -6.41 -27.34 4.00
C ALA A 366 -7.68 -26.89 3.29
N LYS A 367 -8.20 -25.67 3.56
CA LYS A 367 -9.55 -25.29 3.14
C LYS A 367 -9.60 -24.07 2.23
N HIS A 368 -8.70 -23.09 2.38
CA HIS A 368 -8.81 -21.76 1.78
C HIS A 368 -7.88 -21.50 0.60
N VAL A 369 -7.07 -22.46 0.20
CA VAL A 369 -6.24 -22.39 -1.01
C VAL A 369 -6.99 -23.02 -2.19
N SER A 370 -7.15 -22.26 -3.28
CA SER A 370 -7.85 -22.70 -4.49
C SER A 370 -7.00 -23.57 -5.43
N GLY A 371 -5.97 -24.24 -4.90
CA GLY A 371 -4.96 -25.01 -5.65
C GLY A 371 -3.63 -24.26 -5.82
N ARG A 372 -3.63 -22.93 -5.79
CA ARG A 372 -2.44 -22.09 -5.97
C ARG A 372 -2.39 -20.99 -4.90
N LEU A 373 -1.42 -21.10 -3.98
CA LEU A 373 -1.19 -20.08 -2.94
C LEU A 373 -0.17 -19.05 -3.42
N LYS A 374 -0.57 -17.79 -3.51
CA LYS A 374 0.32 -16.69 -3.84
C LYS A 374 1.10 -16.26 -2.60
N VAL A 375 2.41 -16.25 -2.71
CA VAL A 375 3.32 -15.83 -1.63
C VAL A 375 4.39 -14.92 -2.22
N ALA A 376 4.76 -13.88 -1.51
CA ALA A 376 5.65 -12.84 -1.99
C ALA A 376 6.98 -12.82 -1.22
N PRO A 377 7.95 -13.72 -1.50
CA PRO A 377 9.30 -13.62 -0.98
C PRO A 377 10.04 -12.40 -1.53
N GLU A 378 9.73 -11.96 -2.75
CA GLU A 378 10.23 -10.83 -3.51
C GLU A 378 11.66 -11.01 -4.01
N HIS A 379 12.57 -11.58 -3.24
CA HIS A 379 13.95 -11.87 -3.61
C HIS A 379 14.52 -13.05 -2.80
N THR A 380 15.73 -13.50 -3.14
CA THR A 380 16.45 -14.55 -2.40
C THR A 380 17.69 -14.02 -1.66
N SER A 381 18.20 -12.84 -2.03
CA SER A 381 19.32 -12.18 -1.36
C SER A 381 18.82 -11.46 -0.10
N ASP A 382 19.36 -11.81 1.07
CA ASP A 382 18.99 -11.19 2.34
C ASP A 382 19.38 -9.70 2.40
N GLN A 383 20.43 -9.30 1.67
CA GLN A 383 20.81 -7.89 1.56
C GLN A 383 19.73 -7.09 0.81
N VAL A 384 19.25 -7.59 -0.30
CA VAL A 384 18.16 -6.98 -1.08
C VAL A 384 16.85 -6.98 -0.27
N LEU A 385 16.52 -8.11 0.37
CA LEU A 385 15.34 -8.25 1.22
C LEU A 385 15.37 -7.28 2.41
N HIS A 386 16.53 -7.00 2.99
CA HIS A 386 16.67 -6.02 4.06
C HIS A 386 16.30 -4.61 3.57
N ILE A 387 16.78 -4.20 2.38
CA ILE A 387 16.42 -2.91 1.76
C ILE A 387 14.92 -2.88 1.39
N MET A 388 14.37 -4.01 0.93
CA MET A 388 12.93 -4.17 0.66
C MET A 388 12.07 -4.15 1.94
N ARG A 389 12.65 -4.20 3.12
CA ARG A 389 11.95 -4.41 4.41
C ARG A 389 11.11 -5.69 4.40
N LYS A 390 11.69 -6.76 3.84
CA LYS A 390 11.09 -8.11 3.79
C LYS A 390 11.84 -9.05 4.74
N PRO A 391 11.19 -10.16 5.15
CA PRO A 391 11.87 -11.19 5.92
C PRO A 391 12.94 -11.90 5.10
N SER A 392 13.94 -12.51 5.77
CA SER A 392 14.94 -13.37 5.13
C SER A 392 14.29 -14.48 4.30
N PHE A 393 14.91 -14.83 3.17
CA PHE A 393 14.44 -15.93 2.33
C PHE A 393 14.41 -17.27 3.06
N ALA A 394 15.23 -17.46 4.09
CA ALA A 394 15.17 -18.63 4.95
C ALA A 394 13.77 -18.86 5.57
N GLN A 395 13.05 -17.78 5.92
CA GLN A 395 11.68 -17.89 6.43
C GLN A 395 10.69 -18.36 5.37
N PHE A 396 10.86 -17.94 4.11
CA PHE A 396 10.06 -18.47 3.02
C PHE A 396 10.31 -19.98 2.83
N TYR A 397 11.56 -20.40 2.96
CA TYR A 397 11.94 -21.81 2.85
C TYR A 397 11.28 -22.68 3.93
N GLU A 398 11.28 -22.21 5.18
CA GLU A 398 10.60 -22.90 6.28
C GLU A 398 9.07 -22.94 6.10
N PHE A 399 8.48 -21.85 5.59
CA PHE A 399 7.07 -21.83 5.25
C PHE A 399 6.74 -22.85 4.14
N LYS A 400 7.58 -22.92 3.10
CA LYS A 400 7.42 -23.92 2.02
C LYS A 400 7.46 -25.35 2.58
N LYS A 401 8.37 -25.68 3.47
CA LYS A 401 8.41 -27.00 4.14
C LYS A 401 7.10 -27.31 4.87
N THR A 402 6.56 -26.32 5.59
CA THR A 402 5.27 -26.45 6.30
C THR A 402 4.14 -26.68 5.30
N PHE A 403 4.10 -25.91 4.24
CA PHE A 403 3.11 -26.05 3.18
C PHE A 403 3.14 -27.43 2.52
N ASP A 404 4.33 -27.89 2.13
CA ASP A 404 4.55 -29.21 1.52
C ASP A 404 4.17 -30.36 2.47
N LYS A 405 4.47 -30.20 3.78
CA LYS A 405 4.10 -31.18 4.81
C LYS A 405 2.57 -31.32 4.89
N VAL A 406 1.83 -30.20 5.03
CA VAL A 406 0.37 -30.23 5.11
C VAL A 406 -0.26 -30.80 3.83
N ASN A 407 0.28 -30.44 2.66
CA ASN A 407 -0.19 -30.99 1.39
C ASN A 407 -0.05 -32.53 1.34
N ARG A 408 1.08 -33.07 1.78
CA ARG A 408 1.30 -34.52 1.84
C ARG A 408 0.38 -35.21 2.84
N GLU A 409 0.25 -34.65 4.06
CA GLU A 409 -0.61 -35.21 5.10
C GLU A 409 -2.08 -35.30 4.70
N LEU A 410 -2.55 -34.31 3.91
CA LEU A 410 -3.95 -34.19 3.48
C LEU A 410 -4.18 -34.64 2.04
N ASN A 411 -3.14 -35.21 1.38
CA ASN A 411 -3.17 -35.63 -0.02
C ASN A 411 -3.68 -34.52 -0.98
N LEU A 412 -3.22 -33.27 -0.76
CA LEU A 412 -3.57 -32.13 -1.60
C LEU A 412 -2.56 -31.96 -2.73
N LYS A 413 -3.01 -31.40 -3.87
CA LYS A 413 -2.17 -31.11 -5.05
C LYS A 413 -2.02 -29.60 -5.25
N GLN A 414 -1.75 -28.87 -4.17
CA GLN A 414 -1.63 -27.41 -4.23
C GLN A 414 -0.18 -27.00 -4.49
N GLN A 415 -0.01 -25.79 -5.04
CA GLN A 415 1.28 -25.21 -5.38
C GLN A 415 1.45 -23.82 -4.75
N ILE A 416 2.68 -23.49 -4.36
CA ILE A 416 3.06 -22.12 -4.05
C ILE A 416 3.45 -21.42 -5.36
N ILE A 417 2.92 -20.23 -5.57
CA ILE A 417 3.29 -19.33 -6.66
C ILE A 417 4.05 -18.15 -6.06
N PRO A 418 5.38 -18.17 -6.13
CA PRO A 418 6.19 -17.10 -5.55
C PRO A 418 6.23 -15.88 -6.47
N TYR A 419 6.14 -14.68 -5.86
CA TYR A 419 6.36 -13.39 -6.52
C TYR A 419 7.80 -12.95 -6.31
N PHE A 420 8.44 -12.46 -7.38
CA PHE A 420 9.79 -11.91 -7.34
C PHE A 420 9.88 -10.57 -8.07
N ILE A 421 10.76 -9.71 -7.57
CA ILE A 421 11.02 -8.37 -8.09
C ILE A 421 12.50 -8.25 -8.43
N SER A 422 12.81 -7.88 -9.69
CA SER A 422 14.14 -7.46 -10.12
C SER A 422 14.29 -5.94 -10.07
N SER A 423 15.49 -5.45 -10.20
CA SER A 423 15.82 -4.01 -10.33
C SER A 423 15.36 -3.12 -9.16
N HIS A 424 15.08 -3.74 -7.99
CA HIS A 424 14.85 -2.99 -6.76
C HIS A 424 16.15 -2.30 -6.32
N PRO A 425 16.11 -1.12 -5.70
CA PRO A 425 17.31 -0.54 -5.08
C PRO A 425 18.09 -1.56 -4.25
N GLY A 426 19.40 -1.62 -4.46
CA GLY A 426 20.31 -2.57 -3.84
C GLY A 426 20.41 -3.94 -4.54
N CYS A 427 19.60 -4.22 -5.56
CA CYS A 427 19.65 -5.46 -6.32
C CYS A 427 20.69 -5.37 -7.45
N THR A 428 21.65 -6.28 -7.50
CA THR A 428 22.68 -6.40 -8.53
C THR A 428 22.36 -7.53 -9.51
N GLU A 429 23.13 -7.61 -10.60
CA GLU A 429 23.05 -8.74 -11.54
C GLU A 429 23.49 -10.05 -10.87
N GLU A 430 24.45 -10.00 -9.93
CA GLU A 430 24.90 -11.15 -9.16
C GLU A 430 23.81 -11.70 -8.24
N ASP A 431 23.08 -10.82 -7.54
CA ASP A 431 21.93 -11.22 -6.72
C ASP A 431 20.87 -11.95 -7.55
N MET A 432 20.63 -11.49 -8.78
CA MET A 432 19.68 -12.12 -9.70
C MET A 432 20.19 -13.47 -10.25
N ALA A 433 21.49 -13.59 -10.50
CA ALA A 433 22.11 -14.84 -10.91
C ALA A 433 22.00 -15.91 -9.80
N GLU A 434 22.22 -15.54 -8.56
CA GLU A 434 22.02 -16.42 -7.40
C GLU A 434 20.55 -16.80 -7.20
N LEU A 435 19.62 -15.84 -7.42
CA LEU A 435 18.18 -16.10 -7.40
C LEU A 435 17.82 -17.18 -8.44
N ALA A 436 18.38 -17.13 -9.64
CA ALA A 436 18.14 -18.13 -10.67
C ALA A 436 18.57 -19.55 -10.21
N VAL A 437 19.74 -19.67 -9.60
CA VAL A 437 20.22 -20.95 -9.04
C VAL A 437 19.32 -21.47 -7.93
N ILE A 438 18.88 -20.59 -7.02
CA ILE A 438 18.01 -20.96 -5.91
C ILE A 438 16.63 -21.41 -6.43
N THR A 439 16.06 -20.68 -7.37
CA THR A 439 14.74 -21.01 -7.95
C THR A 439 14.80 -22.30 -8.77
N LYS A 440 15.90 -22.58 -9.47
CA LYS A 440 16.14 -23.88 -10.11
C LYS A 440 16.16 -25.01 -9.08
N ARG A 441 16.91 -24.86 -7.99
CA ARG A 441 16.99 -25.86 -6.92
C ARG A 441 15.63 -26.16 -6.28
N LEU A 442 14.74 -25.16 -6.23
CA LEU A 442 13.39 -25.26 -5.70
C LEU A 442 12.36 -25.71 -6.74
N ASP A 443 12.78 -25.95 -7.98
CA ASP A 443 11.92 -26.29 -9.12
C ASP A 443 10.82 -25.24 -9.39
N PHE A 444 11.17 -23.95 -9.25
CA PHE A 444 10.26 -22.86 -9.56
C PHE A 444 10.47 -22.33 -10.97
N HIS A 445 9.55 -22.64 -11.88
CA HIS A 445 9.41 -21.95 -13.16
C HIS A 445 8.59 -20.67 -12.91
N LEU A 446 9.27 -19.53 -12.82
CA LEU A 446 8.66 -18.29 -12.34
C LEU A 446 7.63 -17.73 -13.31
N GLU A 447 6.41 -17.50 -12.83
CA GLU A 447 5.30 -16.93 -13.60
C GLU A 447 4.98 -15.49 -13.16
N GLN A 448 5.20 -15.19 -11.88
CA GLN A 448 4.86 -13.91 -11.26
C GLN A 448 6.14 -13.14 -10.95
N VAL A 449 6.63 -12.43 -11.97
CA VAL A 449 7.85 -11.63 -11.90
C VAL A 449 7.58 -10.22 -12.43
N GLN A 450 8.24 -9.25 -11.85
CA GLN A 450 8.18 -7.87 -12.31
C GLN A 450 9.48 -7.12 -12.05
N ASP A 451 9.77 -6.12 -12.88
CA ASP A 451 10.81 -5.14 -12.57
C ASP A 451 10.26 -4.11 -11.60
N PHE A 452 11.09 -3.69 -10.67
CA PHE A 452 10.71 -2.59 -9.79
C PHE A 452 10.31 -1.35 -10.61
N THR A 453 9.12 -0.86 -10.33
CA THR A 453 8.60 0.37 -10.92
C THR A 453 8.43 1.40 -9.82
N PRO A 454 9.24 2.47 -9.84
CA PRO A 454 9.13 3.54 -8.85
C PRO A 454 7.71 4.11 -8.75
N THR A 455 7.20 4.17 -7.52
CA THR A 455 5.89 4.74 -7.21
C THR A 455 6.06 5.82 -6.13
N PRO A 456 5.52 7.03 -6.31
CA PRO A 456 5.65 8.10 -5.33
C PRO A 456 5.28 7.65 -3.91
N MET A 457 5.85 8.30 -2.90
CA MET A 457 5.64 8.00 -1.47
C MET A 457 6.10 6.62 -1.00
N THR A 458 7.09 6.04 -1.67
CA THR A 458 7.78 4.83 -1.21
C THR A 458 9.27 5.08 -1.03
N ILE A 459 9.85 4.51 0.05
CA ILE A 459 11.29 4.66 0.32
C ILE A 459 12.14 4.09 -0.81
N ALA A 460 11.68 3.02 -1.46
CA ALA A 460 12.38 2.43 -2.61
C ALA A 460 12.44 3.39 -3.80
N THR A 461 11.39 4.16 -4.06
CA THR A 461 11.38 5.18 -5.12
C THR A 461 12.39 6.28 -4.85
N GLU A 462 12.44 6.77 -3.62
CA GLU A 462 13.40 7.80 -3.25
C GLU A 462 14.84 7.28 -3.33
N ALA A 463 15.12 6.06 -2.84
CA ALA A 463 16.43 5.44 -2.98
C ALA A 463 16.80 5.22 -4.46
N TRP A 464 15.83 4.79 -5.29
CA TRP A 464 16.03 4.59 -6.73
C TRP A 464 16.39 5.89 -7.45
N TYR A 465 15.62 6.95 -7.19
CA TYR A 465 15.83 8.26 -7.83
C TYR A 465 17.09 8.95 -7.34
N THR A 466 17.21 9.09 -6.01
CA THR A 466 18.29 9.89 -5.41
C THR A 466 19.63 9.18 -5.42
N GLY A 467 19.63 7.84 -5.37
CA GLY A 467 20.84 7.02 -5.17
C GLY A 467 21.27 6.94 -3.70
N TYR A 468 20.45 7.42 -2.77
CA TYR A 468 20.72 7.41 -1.33
C TYR A 468 19.57 6.77 -0.54
N HIS A 469 19.93 6.04 0.51
CA HIS A 469 18.92 5.52 1.46
C HIS A 469 18.41 6.68 2.34
N PRO A 470 17.10 7.01 2.35
CA PRO A 470 16.55 8.19 3.01
C PRO A 470 16.87 8.36 4.50
N TYR A 471 17.07 7.27 5.24
CA TYR A 471 17.38 7.33 6.67
C TYR A 471 18.86 7.41 7.00
N THR A 472 19.72 6.79 6.18
CA THR A 472 21.17 6.71 6.46
C THR A 472 22.00 7.59 5.57
N LEU A 473 21.43 8.07 4.46
CA LEU A 473 22.09 8.80 3.37
C LEU A 473 23.30 8.07 2.77
N GLN A 474 23.38 6.76 2.99
CA GLN A 474 24.38 5.93 2.34
C GLN A 474 23.99 5.70 0.88
N PRO A 475 24.97 5.62 -0.03
CA PRO A 475 24.72 5.30 -1.43
C PRO A 475 24.02 3.96 -1.59
N VAL A 476 23.05 3.89 -2.51
CA VAL A 476 22.33 2.67 -2.87
C VAL A 476 22.36 2.52 -4.40
N PHE A 477 22.90 1.40 -4.86
CA PHE A 477 22.85 1.06 -6.28
C PHE A 477 21.41 0.85 -6.75
N SER A 478 21.12 1.25 -7.98
CA SER A 478 19.82 0.99 -8.64
C SER A 478 20.01 0.85 -10.15
N ALA A 479 19.47 -0.21 -10.74
CA ALA A 479 19.41 -0.39 -12.19
C ALA A 479 18.44 0.64 -12.79
N LYS A 480 18.96 1.64 -13.52
CA LYS A 480 18.18 2.74 -14.07
C LYS A 480 17.90 2.62 -15.55
N THR A 481 18.86 2.10 -16.29
CA THR A 481 18.74 1.95 -17.74
C THR A 481 17.94 0.71 -18.10
N GLN A 482 17.28 0.73 -19.26
CA GLN A 482 16.58 -0.45 -19.79
C GLN A 482 17.53 -1.65 -19.95
N LYS A 483 18.80 -1.41 -20.32
CA LYS A 483 19.82 -2.44 -20.45
C LYS A 483 20.11 -3.15 -19.13
N GLU A 484 20.32 -2.37 -18.05
CA GLU A 484 20.57 -2.91 -16.70
C GLU A 484 19.35 -3.70 -16.19
N LYS A 485 18.13 -3.20 -16.40
CA LYS A 485 16.89 -3.89 -16.02
C LYS A 485 16.73 -5.21 -16.76
N LEU A 486 16.98 -5.23 -18.07
CA LEU A 486 16.91 -6.45 -18.85
C LEU A 486 17.98 -7.47 -18.47
N ALA A 487 19.21 -7.01 -18.14
CA ALA A 487 20.29 -7.86 -17.65
C ALA A 487 19.93 -8.56 -16.33
N GLN A 488 19.22 -7.87 -15.45
CA GLN A 488 18.68 -8.50 -14.23
C GLN A 488 17.48 -9.42 -14.53
N ARG A 489 16.53 -8.96 -15.32
CA ARG A 489 15.28 -9.66 -15.58
C ARG A 489 15.46 -11.03 -16.24
N MET A 490 16.45 -11.19 -17.13
CA MET A 490 16.67 -12.46 -17.87
C MET A 490 16.87 -13.65 -16.93
N PHE A 491 17.45 -13.46 -15.75
CA PHE A 491 17.70 -14.51 -14.78
C PHE A 491 16.43 -15.17 -14.22
N PHE A 492 15.28 -14.51 -14.26
CA PHE A 492 14.00 -15.13 -13.92
C PHE A 492 13.64 -16.28 -14.86
N PHE A 493 14.12 -16.23 -16.11
CA PHE A 493 13.75 -17.15 -17.18
C PHE A 493 14.85 -18.17 -17.49
N TRP A 494 15.67 -18.51 -16.49
CA TRP A 494 16.77 -19.46 -16.62
C TRP A 494 16.37 -20.79 -17.27
N TYR A 495 15.11 -21.22 -17.14
CA TYR A 495 14.54 -22.44 -17.66
C TYR A 495 14.18 -22.37 -19.15
N LYS A 496 14.14 -21.17 -19.75
CA LYS A 496 13.79 -20.97 -21.15
C LYS A 496 15.02 -21.20 -22.04
N PRO A 497 14.94 -22.09 -23.05
CA PRO A 497 16.08 -22.38 -23.95
C PRO A 497 16.61 -21.12 -24.67
N GLU A 498 15.72 -20.23 -25.07
CA GLU A 498 16.04 -18.97 -25.76
C GLU A 498 16.87 -18.01 -24.92
N GLU A 499 16.71 -18.00 -23.61
CA GLU A 499 17.44 -17.12 -22.70
C GLU A 499 18.82 -17.67 -22.30
N ARG A 500 19.05 -18.98 -22.47
CA ARG A 500 20.25 -19.67 -21.99
C ARG A 500 21.55 -19.02 -22.45
N ARG A 501 21.66 -18.68 -23.74
CA ARG A 501 22.87 -18.10 -24.31
C ARG A 501 23.15 -16.71 -23.73
N ALA A 502 22.12 -15.88 -23.57
CA ALA A 502 22.21 -14.54 -23.00
C ALA A 502 22.65 -14.61 -21.53
N ILE A 503 22.05 -15.50 -20.74
CA ILE A 503 22.40 -15.71 -19.32
C ILE A 503 23.85 -16.19 -19.17
N ILE A 504 24.33 -17.15 -19.98
CA ILE A 504 25.72 -17.62 -19.93
C ILE A 504 26.71 -16.48 -20.24
N ASN A 505 26.39 -15.65 -21.23
CA ASN A 505 27.24 -14.49 -21.56
C ASN A 505 27.27 -13.47 -20.43
N GLU A 506 26.14 -13.17 -19.81
CA GLU A 506 26.04 -12.24 -18.68
C GLU A 506 26.80 -12.78 -17.46
N LEU A 507 26.65 -14.07 -17.13
CA LEU A 507 27.41 -14.72 -16.05
C LEU A 507 28.92 -14.61 -16.24
N ARG A 508 29.43 -14.77 -17.47
CA ARG A 508 30.84 -14.57 -17.77
C ARG A 508 31.26 -13.11 -17.60
N LYS A 509 30.44 -12.17 -18.06
CA LYS A 509 30.68 -10.73 -17.96
C LYS A 509 30.79 -10.25 -16.51
N ILE A 510 29.90 -10.74 -15.62
CA ILE A 510 29.92 -10.38 -14.20
C ILE A 510 30.88 -11.25 -13.36
N GLY A 511 31.70 -12.11 -14.00
CA GLY A 511 32.71 -12.94 -13.33
C GLY A 511 32.14 -14.14 -12.56
N ARG A 512 30.86 -14.51 -12.78
CA ARG A 512 30.18 -15.59 -12.07
C ARG A 512 30.03 -16.86 -12.93
N SER A 513 31.09 -17.25 -13.62
CA SER A 513 31.12 -18.49 -14.41
C SER A 513 30.87 -19.76 -13.57
N ASP A 514 31.12 -19.70 -12.25
CA ASP A 514 30.82 -20.75 -11.28
C ASP A 514 29.33 -21.13 -11.23
N LEU A 515 28.44 -20.22 -11.62
CA LEU A 515 26.99 -20.45 -11.64
C LEU A 515 26.50 -21.13 -12.93
N ILE A 516 27.33 -21.16 -13.98
CA ILE A 516 26.93 -21.79 -15.27
C ILE A 516 26.65 -23.28 -15.10
N ASP A 517 27.53 -23.99 -14.40
CA ASP A 517 27.36 -25.43 -14.14
C ASP A 517 26.19 -25.69 -13.20
N LYS A 518 25.95 -24.79 -12.21
CA LYS A 518 24.79 -24.89 -11.30
C LYS A 518 23.46 -24.70 -12.04
N LEU A 519 23.44 -23.84 -13.06
CA LEU A 519 22.23 -23.60 -13.87
C LEU A 519 22.06 -24.61 -15.01
N TYR A 520 23.15 -24.98 -15.69
CA TYR A 520 23.07 -25.69 -16.97
C TYR A 520 23.94 -26.95 -17.05
N GLY A 521 24.73 -27.26 -16.01
CA GLY A 521 25.41 -28.56 -15.88
C GLY A 521 24.41 -29.72 -15.76
N LYS A 522 24.86 -30.91 -16.11
CA LYS A 522 24.04 -32.14 -16.03
C LYS A 522 23.82 -32.59 -14.60
#